data_87cdadfd444a4dfd4edb5272a9768fd5
#
_entry.id   87cdadfd444a4dfd4edb5272a9768fd5
#
_cell.length_a   1.000
_cell.length_b   1.000
_cell.length_c   1.000
_cell.angle_alpha   90.00
_cell.angle_beta   90.00
_cell.angle_gamma   90.00
#
_symmetry.space_group_name_H-M   'P 1'
#
loop_
_entity.id
_entity.type
_entity.pdbx_description
1 polymer ?
#
loop_
_entity_poly.entity_id
_entity_poly.type
_entity_poly.pdbx_seq_one_letter_code
_entity_poly.pdbx_strand_id
1 'polypeptide(L)'
;MTDPSIPLSPETSSEIWNALLALDTPTVCNALEVVNPGRRAWGFNIRPFVCVRPALSPMLGFARTVRIRAAHRPAKRMDADGYYQYIAEGGPMPSIAIVQDVDDTPGYGAYWGEVNTNIHF
;
A
#
# COMPACT_ATOMS: atom_id res chain seq x y z
N MET A 1 -15.45 13.92 16.71
CA MET A 1 -15.26 12.54 16.20
C MET A 1 -16.21 12.38 15.04
N THR A 2 -15.74 12.59 13.83
CA THR A 2 -16.54 12.47 12.60
C THR A 2 -16.84 11.00 12.35
N ASP A 3 -18.10 10.70 12.13
CA ASP A 3 -18.59 9.37 11.77
C ASP A 3 -17.92 8.94 10.45
N PRO A 4 -17.16 7.85 10.42
CA PRO A 4 -16.47 7.37 9.21
C PRO A 4 -17.42 6.83 8.13
N SER A 5 -18.73 6.83 8.36
CA SER A 5 -19.75 6.30 7.46
C SER A 5 -20.37 7.35 6.53
N ILE A 6 -19.96 8.63 6.60
CA ILE A 6 -20.48 9.65 5.67
C ILE A 6 -19.75 9.51 4.34
N PRO A 7 -20.41 9.05 3.27
CA PRO A 7 -19.77 8.99 1.96
C PRO A 7 -19.49 10.41 1.47
N LEU A 8 -18.22 10.69 1.16
CA LEU A 8 -17.84 11.95 0.52
C LEU A 8 -18.55 12.08 -0.84
N SER A 9 -18.98 13.30 -1.19
CA SER A 9 -19.45 13.56 -2.55
C SER A 9 -18.33 13.28 -3.56
N PRO A 10 -18.62 12.91 -4.79
CA PRO A 10 -17.60 12.69 -5.81
C PRO A 10 -16.67 13.90 -6.00
N GLU A 11 -17.20 15.12 -5.92
CA GLU A 11 -16.45 16.37 -6.03
C GLU A 11 -15.49 16.55 -4.84
N THR A 12 -16.00 16.41 -3.61
CA THR A 12 -15.17 16.49 -2.38
C THR A 12 -14.07 15.43 -2.39
N SER A 13 -14.37 14.22 -2.88
CA SER A 13 -13.38 13.16 -3.03
C SER A 13 -12.28 13.55 -4.01
N SER A 14 -12.63 14.16 -5.15
CA SER A 14 -11.68 14.62 -6.17
C SER A 14 -10.77 15.74 -5.67
N GLU A 15 -11.32 16.72 -4.96
CA GLU A 15 -10.55 17.81 -4.37
C GLU A 15 -9.54 17.33 -3.34
N ILE A 16 -9.97 16.46 -2.41
CA ILE A 16 -9.10 15.87 -1.39
C ILE A 16 -8.00 15.03 -2.07
N TRP A 17 -8.35 14.28 -3.09
CA TRP A 17 -7.42 13.44 -3.83
C TRP A 17 -6.32 14.28 -4.49
N ASN A 18 -6.70 15.34 -5.17
CA ASN A 18 -5.76 16.25 -5.83
C ASN A 18 -4.88 16.99 -4.80
N ALA A 19 -5.45 17.39 -3.67
CA ALA A 19 -4.71 18.03 -2.59
C ALA A 19 -3.65 17.08 -2.00
N LEU A 20 -4.00 15.80 -1.79
CA LEU A 20 -3.06 14.80 -1.29
C LEU A 20 -1.95 14.49 -2.31
N LEU A 21 -2.26 14.41 -3.60
CA LEU A 21 -1.27 14.19 -4.66
C LEU A 21 -0.26 15.33 -4.78
N ALA A 22 -0.62 16.53 -4.35
CA ALA A 22 0.27 17.69 -4.34
C ALA A 22 1.25 17.71 -3.15
N LEU A 23 1.07 16.81 -2.17
CA LEU A 23 1.91 16.71 -0.99
C LEU A 23 2.99 15.64 -1.18
N ASP A 24 4.15 15.87 -0.57
CA ASP A 24 5.16 14.83 -0.45
C ASP A 24 4.86 13.88 0.75
N THR A 25 5.45 12.71 0.73
CA THR A 25 5.27 11.70 1.78
C THR A 25 5.67 12.18 3.17
N PRO A 26 6.79 12.88 3.38
CA PRO A 26 7.14 13.47 4.67
C PRO A 26 6.07 14.42 5.21
N THR A 27 5.52 15.28 4.38
CA THR A 27 4.44 16.19 4.76
C THR A 27 3.19 15.43 5.21
N VAL A 28 2.80 14.36 4.50
CA VAL A 28 1.68 13.50 4.89
C VAL A 28 1.96 12.80 6.23
N CYS A 29 3.17 12.30 6.46
CA CYS A 29 3.56 11.70 7.74
C CYS A 29 3.41 12.70 8.90
N ASN A 30 3.89 13.93 8.73
CA ASN A 30 3.77 14.98 9.74
C ASN A 30 2.30 15.36 10.00
N ALA A 31 1.51 15.48 8.94
CA ALA A 31 0.08 15.76 9.06
C ALA A 31 -0.66 14.66 9.85
N LEU A 32 -0.31 13.40 9.64
CA LEU A 32 -0.88 12.27 10.40
C LEU A 32 -0.58 12.37 11.89
N GLU A 33 0.58 12.88 12.29
CA GLU A 33 0.90 13.11 13.70
C GLU A 33 0.09 14.25 14.31
N VAL A 34 -0.31 15.23 13.51
CA VAL A 34 -1.18 16.33 13.97
C VAL A 34 -2.61 15.83 14.19
N VAL A 35 -3.17 15.09 13.24
CA VAL A 35 -4.55 14.61 13.32
C VAL A 35 -4.72 13.42 14.27
N ASN A 36 -3.65 12.65 14.48
CA ASN A 36 -3.63 11.53 15.41
C ASN A 36 -2.30 11.49 16.18
N PRO A 37 -2.19 12.24 17.29
CA PRO A 37 -0.95 12.32 18.09
C PRO A 37 -0.44 10.96 18.61
N GLY A 38 -1.31 9.97 18.72
CA GLY A 38 -0.93 8.59 19.09
C GLY A 38 -0.05 7.90 18.05
N ARG A 39 0.03 8.44 16.84
CA ARG A 39 0.92 7.94 15.78
C ARG A 39 2.31 8.59 15.77
N ARG A 40 2.56 9.53 16.67
CA ARG A 40 3.88 10.17 16.76
C ARG A 40 4.98 9.12 16.94
N ALA A 41 6.03 9.19 16.15
CA ALA A 41 7.11 8.22 16.04
C ALA A 41 6.70 6.83 15.46
N TRP A 42 5.48 6.68 14.94
CA TRP A 42 4.99 5.48 14.28
C TRP A 42 4.39 5.84 12.92
N GLY A 43 4.35 4.87 12.01
CA GLY A 43 3.67 5.07 10.72
C GLY A 43 4.58 5.53 9.59
N PHE A 44 5.90 5.38 9.74
CA PHE A 44 6.86 5.54 8.66
C PHE A 44 7.74 4.30 8.53
N ASN A 45 8.28 4.09 7.36
CA ASN A 45 9.21 3.01 7.09
C ASN A 45 10.63 3.42 7.52
N ILE A 46 11.32 2.53 8.25
CA ILE A 46 12.72 2.75 8.69
C ILE A 46 13.75 2.46 7.59
N ARG A 47 13.33 1.82 6.51
CA ARG A 47 14.14 1.59 5.31
C ARG A 47 13.54 2.38 4.16
N PRO A 48 14.32 3.20 3.45
CA PRO A 48 13.80 3.97 2.33
C PRO A 48 13.33 3.04 1.21
N PHE A 49 12.20 3.37 0.60
CA PHE A 49 11.80 2.77 -0.66
C PHE A 49 12.68 3.29 -1.79
N VAL A 50 13.05 2.40 -2.70
CA VAL A 50 13.74 2.76 -3.93
C VAL A 50 12.71 2.82 -5.05
N CYS A 51 12.54 3.99 -5.66
CA CYS A 51 11.65 4.14 -6.80
C CYS A 51 12.36 3.61 -8.06
N VAL A 52 11.86 2.52 -8.63
CA VAL A 52 12.40 1.94 -9.87
C VAL A 52 12.00 2.71 -11.13
N ARG A 53 11.04 3.63 -11.04
CA ARG A 53 10.55 4.47 -12.14
C ARG A 53 10.41 5.94 -11.70
N PRO A 54 11.52 6.62 -11.36
CA PRO A 54 11.48 7.97 -10.78
C PRO A 54 10.94 9.04 -11.72
N ALA A 55 10.82 8.76 -13.01
CA ALA A 55 10.22 9.67 -13.97
C ALA A 55 8.68 9.67 -13.94
N LEU A 56 8.05 8.72 -13.25
CA LEU A 56 6.61 8.69 -13.09
C LEU A 56 6.18 9.60 -11.94
N SER A 57 4.96 10.14 -12.05
CA SER A 57 4.34 10.91 -10.98
C SER A 57 4.17 10.08 -9.70
N PRO A 58 4.14 10.71 -8.53
CA PRO A 58 3.80 10.03 -7.28
C PRO A 58 2.46 9.28 -7.38
N MET A 59 2.38 8.15 -6.69
CA MET A 59 1.15 7.37 -6.62
C MET A 59 0.41 7.66 -5.32
N LEU A 60 -0.90 7.82 -5.42
CA LEU A 60 -1.81 7.84 -4.30
C LEU A 60 -2.85 6.74 -4.50
N GLY A 61 -3.14 5.95 -3.46
CA GLY A 61 -4.09 4.87 -3.55
C GLY A 61 -4.42 4.25 -2.21
N PHE A 62 -5.52 3.52 -2.18
CA PHE A 62 -5.89 2.72 -1.02
C PHE A 62 -4.96 1.52 -0.87
N ALA A 63 -4.46 1.28 0.33
CA ALA A 63 -3.50 0.21 0.58
C ALA A 63 -4.15 -1.18 0.48
N ARG A 64 -3.60 -2.04 -0.37
CA ARG A 64 -3.91 -3.48 -0.44
C ARG A 64 -2.69 -4.24 0.07
N THR A 65 -2.78 -4.75 1.28
CA THR A 65 -1.62 -5.28 1.98
C THR A 65 -1.57 -6.81 1.95
N VAL A 66 -0.38 -7.34 1.66
CA VAL A 66 -0.10 -8.78 1.66
C VAL A 66 1.23 -9.02 2.38
N ARG A 67 1.34 -10.14 3.07
CA ARG A 67 2.57 -10.58 3.71
C ARG A 67 3.08 -11.84 3.04
N ILE A 68 4.37 -11.88 2.75
CA ILE A 68 5.04 -13.06 2.17
C ILE A 68 6.15 -13.54 3.08
N ARG A 69 6.47 -14.82 2.94
CA ARG A 69 7.65 -15.45 3.52
C ARG A 69 8.22 -16.43 2.48
N ALA A 70 9.51 -16.34 2.19
CA ALA A 70 10.15 -17.11 1.13
C ALA A 70 11.41 -17.87 1.57
N ALA A 71 12.02 -17.53 2.70
CA ALA A 71 13.27 -18.13 3.17
C ALA A 71 13.13 -19.63 3.50
N HIS A 72 11.95 -20.09 3.85
CA HIS A 72 11.71 -21.48 4.23
C HIS A 72 10.51 -22.08 3.50
N ARG A 73 10.59 -23.38 3.25
CA ARG A 73 9.47 -24.12 2.69
C ARG A 73 8.27 -24.02 3.63
N PRO A 74 7.11 -23.52 3.16
CA PRO A 74 5.93 -23.38 4.00
C PRO A 74 5.36 -24.74 4.39
N ALA A 75 4.83 -24.85 5.61
CA ALA A 75 4.11 -26.03 6.07
C ALA A 75 2.80 -26.24 5.27
N LYS A 76 2.20 -25.15 4.80
CA LYS A 76 1.01 -25.15 3.93
C LYS A 76 1.37 -24.42 2.63
N ARG A 77 0.91 -24.96 1.50
CA ARG A 77 1.09 -24.31 0.20
C ARG A 77 0.39 -22.95 0.20
N MET A 78 0.99 -21.98 -0.50
CA MET A 78 0.39 -20.66 -0.69
C MET A 78 -1.00 -20.82 -1.33
N ASP A 79 -1.94 -20.10 -0.78
CA ASP A 79 -3.27 -19.93 -1.38
C ASP A 79 -3.20 -18.83 -2.45
N ALA A 80 -2.75 -19.24 -3.64
CA ALA A 80 -2.63 -18.32 -4.76
C ALA A 80 -4.00 -17.85 -5.26
N ASP A 81 -4.98 -18.74 -5.25
CA ASP A 81 -6.35 -18.44 -5.71
C ASP A 81 -6.99 -17.41 -4.78
N GLY A 82 -6.87 -17.60 -3.46
CA GLY A 82 -7.35 -16.62 -2.48
C GLY A 82 -6.65 -15.26 -2.58
N TYR A 83 -5.37 -15.22 -2.91
CA TYR A 83 -4.67 -13.98 -3.16
C TYR A 83 -5.19 -13.26 -4.42
N TYR A 84 -5.33 -13.99 -5.53
CA TYR A 84 -5.82 -13.39 -6.77
C TYR A 84 -7.29 -12.96 -6.65
N GLN A 85 -8.11 -13.73 -5.95
CA GLN A 85 -9.47 -13.33 -5.62
C GLN A 85 -9.48 -12.04 -4.79
N TYR A 86 -8.65 -11.94 -3.75
CA TYR A 86 -8.52 -10.73 -2.94
C TYR A 86 -8.17 -9.49 -3.76
N ILE A 87 -7.30 -9.64 -4.76
CA ILE A 87 -6.96 -8.54 -5.66
C ILE A 87 -8.10 -8.23 -6.63
N ALA A 88 -8.71 -9.26 -7.23
CA ALA A 88 -9.78 -9.13 -8.23
C ALA A 88 -11.10 -8.59 -7.66
N GLU A 89 -11.45 -8.96 -6.42
CA GLU A 89 -12.63 -8.40 -5.72
C GLU A 89 -12.51 -6.89 -5.51
N GLY A 90 -11.31 -6.39 -5.67
CA GLY A 90 -11.07 -4.96 -5.66
C GLY A 90 -11.22 -4.36 -4.27
N GLY A 91 -11.80 -3.21 -4.25
CA GLY A 91 -11.94 -2.33 -3.10
C GLY A 91 -12.01 -0.91 -3.62
N PRO A 92 -11.83 0.07 -2.76
CA PRO A 92 -11.74 1.44 -3.22
C PRO A 92 -10.59 1.61 -4.23
N MET A 93 -10.85 2.33 -5.31
CA MET A 93 -9.88 2.57 -6.38
C MET A 93 -9.50 4.05 -6.43
N PRO A 94 -8.28 4.39 -6.87
CA PRO A 94 -7.16 3.52 -7.19
C PRO A 94 -6.58 2.84 -5.96
N SER A 95 -5.96 1.67 -6.13
CA SER A 95 -5.32 0.94 -5.04
C SER A 95 -3.83 0.71 -5.28
N ILE A 96 -3.08 0.54 -4.19
CA ILE A 96 -1.65 0.24 -4.21
C ILE A 96 -1.42 -1.08 -3.49
N ALA A 97 -0.86 -2.07 -4.19
CA ALA A 97 -0.45 -3.32 -3.60
C ALA A 97 0.85 -3.13 -2.80
N ILE A 98 0.81 -3.46 -1.52
CA ILE A 98 1.97 -3.41 -0.61
C ILE A 98 2.26 -4.83 -0.15
N VAL A 99 3.37 -5.39 -0.62
CA VAL A 99 3.83 -6.73 -0.27
C VAL A 99 4.94 -6.63 0.76
N GLN A 100 4.67 -7.07 1.98
CA GLN A 100 5.65 -7.10 3.06
C GLN A 100 6.34 -8.45 3.12
N ASP A 101 7.66 -8.48 2.96
CA ASP A 101 8.48 -9.64 3.30
C ASP A 101 8.68 -9.71 4.82
N VAL A 102 8.23 -10.81 5.42
CA VAL A 102 8.30 -11.05 6.87
C VAL A 102 9.29 -12.14 7.24
N ASP A 103 10.23 -12.45 6.38
CA ASP A 103 11.36 -13.30 6.72
C ASP A 103 12.29 -12.58 7.71
N ASP A 104 13.01 -13.36 8.53
CA ASP A 104 13.99 -12.83 9.49
C ASP A 104 15.09 -12.02 8.78
N THR A 105 15.42 -12.44 7.56
CA THR A 105 16.26 -11.70 6.62
C THR A 105 15.47 -11.43 5.35
N PRO A 106 14.84 -10.28 5.21
CA PRO A 106 14.04 -9.94 4.03
C PRO A 106 14.86 -9.92 2.76
N GLY A 107 14.21 -10.22 1.63
CA GLY A 107 14.83 -10.20 0.30
C GLY A 107 15.23 -11.57 -0.23
N TYR A 108 14.84 -12.66 0.44
CA TYR A 108 15.10 -14.02 -0.02
C TYR A 108 14.32 -14.39 -1.28
N GLY A 109 13.13 -13.87 -1.43
CA GLY A 109 12.25 -14.13 -2.56
C GLY A 109 11.88 -12.86 -3.32
N ALA A 110 11.84 -12.97 -4.65
CA ALA A 110 11.28 -11.95 -5.53
C ALA A 110 9.82 -12.29 -5.83
N TYR A 111 8.90 -11.72 -5.07
CA TYR A 111 7.48 -11.94 -5.29
C TYR A 111 6.96 -11.18 -6.52
N TRP A 112 7.51 -9.99 -6.78
CA TRP A 112 7.05 -9.14 -7.87
C TRP A 112 7.95 -9.27 -9.10
N GLY A 113 7.35 -9.61 -10.23
CA GLY A 113 8.02 -9.76 -11.52
C GLY A 113 7.00 -9.72 -12.66
N GLU A 114 7.43 -10.10 -13.85
CA GLU A 114 6.62 -10.06 -15.06
C GLU A 114 5.28 -10.79 -14.92
N VAL A 115 5.28 -11.99 -14.33
CA VAL A 115 4.06 -12.79 -14.16
C VAL A 115 3.04 -12.05 -13.30
N ASN A 116 3.44 -11.60 -12.11
CA ASN A 116 2.53 -10.87 -11.24
C ASN A 116 2.10 -9.52 -11.83
N THR A 117 2.98 -8.84 -12.55
CA THR A 117 2.61 -7.62 -13.25
C THR A 117 1.51 -7.88 -14.26
N ASN A 118 1.62 -8.94 -15.07
CA ASN A 118 0.62 -9.28 -16.08
C ASN A 118 -0.71 -9.77 -15.49
N ILE A 119 -0.67 -10.43 -14.32
CA ILE A 119 -1.90 -10.89 -13.66
C ILE A 119 -2.69 -9.73 -13.02
N HIS A 120 -2.00 -8.64 -12.63
CA HIS A 120 -2.63 -7.49 -11.98
C HIS A 120 -3.10 -6.41 -12.97
N PHE A 121 -2.91 -6.63 -14.25
CA PHE A 121 -3.43 -5.78 -15.32
C PHE A 121 -4.75 -6.33 -15.84
#